data_c811a6de466161ec8a3c78f928d83c23
#
_entry.id   c811a6de466161ec8a3c78f928d83c23
#
_cell.length_a   1.000
_cell.length_b   1.000
_cell.length_c   1.000
_cell.angle_alpha   90.00
_cell.angle_beta   90.00
_cell.angle_gamma   90.00
#
_symmetry.space_group_name_H-M   'P 1'
#
loop_
_entity.id
_entity.type
_entity.pdbx_description
1 polymer ?
#
loop_
_entity_poly.entity_id
_entity_poly.type
_entity_poly.pdbx_seq_one_letter_code
_entity_poly.pdbx_strand_id
1 'polypeptide(L)'
;MDRLAGIPAFEGVVAAGSFAGAARALGLSVAAVSKQVRTLEDRLGVRLLQRTTRQVRLTEAGLRFHERCQRILADLEDAEREVAERQATARGRVRVSAPMSFGQRHIGPVVSAFLGSHPDVAIDLVLDDRFVDLLAEGFDVAVRIAELRDSSLVARRLCASRRVLCAAPAYLAQHGTPASPDELAAHRCIGYAYMTSGCDWPFRTPDGRRLVRVHGPVMSNNGDVLRVLALDGCGIALLPTFLVADDLREGHLRQVLPDQLDGDPAVWVVQPTRRHVPLAVRAFVEFLAMRFAGVAPWERALRKRSATSLPASSRRRAAAGTPP
;
A
#
# COMPACT_ATOMS: atom_id res chain seq x y z
N MET A 1 -20.36 -14.98 32.24
CA MET A 1 -19.93 -16.13 31.43
C MET A 1 -18.77 -15.69 30.57
N ASP A 2 -17.66 -16.38 30.66
CA ASP A 2 -16.49 -16.09 29.85
C ASP A 2 -16.78 -16.50 28.37
N ARG A 3 -17.00 -15.50 27.51
CA ARG A 3 -17.32 -15.70 26.09
C ARG A 3 -16.13 -16.22 25.27
N LEU A 4 -14.91 -16.09 25.78
CA LEU A 4 -13.67 -16.56 25.16
C LEU A 4 -13.30 -17.97 25.61
N ALA A 5 -13.96 -18.51 26.63
CA ALA A 5 -13.68 -19.84 27.16
C ALA A 5 -13.76 -20.91 26.06
N GLY A 6 -12.72 -21.73 25.94
CA GLY A 6 -12.60 -22.82 24.98
C GLY A 6 -12.03 -22.42 23.61
N ILE A 7 -11.96 -21.12 23.26
CA ILE A 7 -11.35 -20.67 21.99
C ILE A 7 -9.86 -21.00 21.96
N PRO A 8 -9.03 -20.72 22.99
CA PRO A 8 -7.61 -21.09 22.97
C PRO A 8 -7.37 -22.58 22.82
N ALA A 9 -8.22 -23.41 23.44
CA ALA A 9 -8.11 -24.87 23.30
C ALA A 9 -8.45 -25.34 21.87
N PHE A 10 -9.50 -24.78 21.26
CA PHE A 10 -9.88 -25.07 19.88
C PHE A 10 -8.77 -24.66 18.91
N GLU A 11 -8.26 -23.43 19.01
CA GLU A 11 -7.15 -22.92 18.17
C GLU A 11 -5.87 -23.77 18.36
N GLY A 12 -5.55 -24.14 19.59
CA GLY A 12 -4.41 -25.04 19.87
C GLY A 12 -4.55 -26.40 19.21
N VAL A 13 -5.77 -26.97 19.17
CA VAL A 13 -6.02 -28.27 18.51
C VAL A 13 -5.91 -28.12 16.98
N VAL A 14 -6.37 -27.03 16.40
CA VAL A 14 -6.23 -26.76 14.97
C VAL A 14 -4.77 -26.59 14.58
N ALA A 15 -4.01 -25.77 15.32
CA ALA A 15 -2.58 -25.52 15.07
C ALA A 15 -1.72 -26.76 15.21
N ALA A 16 -1.97 -27.59 16.26
CA ALA A 16 -1.20 -28.80 16.54
C ALA A 16 -1.66 -30.03 15.76
N GLY A 17 -2.80 -29.96 15.07
CA GLY A 17 -3.43 -31.10 14.35
C GLY A 17 -3.88 -32.25 15.25
N SER A 18 -3.79 -32.10 16.58
CA SER A 18 -4.14 -33.14 17.55
C SER A 18 -4.44 -32.56 18.95
N PHE A 19 -5.30 -33.24 19.71
CA PHE A 19 -5.58 -32.90 21.11
C PHE A 19 -4.35 -33.09 22.02
N ALA A 20 -3.52 -34.09 21.75
CA ALA A 20 -2.28 -34.30 22.50
C ALA A 20 -1.22 -33.23 22.23
N GLY A 21 -1.10 -32.76 21.00
CA GLY A 21 -0.23 -31.66 20.63
C GLY A 21 -0.67 -30.35 21.29
N ALA A 22 -1.98 -30.05 21.23
CA ALA A 22 -2.56 -28.88 21.90
C ALA A 22 -2.38 -28.91 23.43
N ALA A 23 -2.58 -30.07 24.03
CA ALA A 23 -2.39 -30.24 25.47
C ALA A 23 -0.97 -29.90 25.92
N ARG A 24 0.03 -30.38 25.18
CA ARG A 24 1.45 -30.05 25.43
C ARG A 24 1.73 -28.56 25.27
N ALA A 25 1.24 -27.95 24.19
CA ALA A 25 1.44 -26.54 23.90
C ALA A 25 0.80 -25.61 24.94
N LEU A 26 -0.36 -26.01 25.47
CA LEU A 26 -1.13 -25.21 26.44
C LEU A 26 -0.81 -25.54 27.92
N GLY A 27 0.06 -26.51 28.19
CA GLY A 27 0.35 -26.95 29.55
C GLY A 27 -0.85 -27.60 30.26
N LEU A 28 -1.77 -28.22 29.51
CA LEU A 28 -3.01 -28.82 30.01
C LEU A 28 -3.03 -30.33 29.80
N SER A 29 -3.96 -31.03 30.50
CA SER A 29 -4.22 -32.42 30.17
C SER A 29 -5.08 -32.55 28.89
N VAL A 30 -4.92 -33.67 28.16
CA VAL A 30 -5.74 -33.96 26.97
C VAL A 30 -7.24 -33.95 27.31
N ALA A 31 -7.62 -34.43 28.49
CA ALA A 31 -8.99 -34.43 28.97
C ALA A 31 -9.52 -32.98 29.16
N ALA A 32 -8.68 -32.08 29.71
CA ALA A 32 -9.05 -30.67 29.89
C ALA A 32 -9.27 -29.97 28.55
N VAL A 33 -8.33 -30.12 27.59
CA VAL A 33 -8.48 -29.57 26.23
C VAL A 33 -9.74 -30.11 25.54
N SER A 34 -9.99 -31.42 25.64
CA SER A 34 -11.18 -32.05 25.06
C SER A 34 -12.47 -31.53 25.68
N LYS A 35 -12.49 -31.31 27.01
CA LYS A 35 -13.64 -30.73 27.73
C LYS A 35 -13.89 -29.28 27.29
N GLN A 36 -12.85 -28.47 27.20
CA GLN A 36 -12.98 -27.06 26.77
C GLN A 36 -13.52 -26.92 25.36
N VAL A 37 -13.00 -27.74 24.41
CA VAL A 37 -13.52 -27.76 23.03
C VAL A 37 -14.98 -28.22 22.98
N ARG A 38 -15.34 -29.28 23.73
CA ARG A 38 -16.73 -29.74 23.80
C ARG A 38 -17.67 -28.67 24.35
N THR A 39 -17.30 -28.03 25.46
CA THR A 39 -18.08 -26.93 26.06
C THR A 39 -18.27 -25.77 25.06
N LEU A 40 -17.27 -25.48 24.24
CA LEU A 40 -17.37 -24.49 23.18
C LEU A 40 -18.35 -24.93 22.08
N GLU A 41 -18.27 -26.17 21.60
CA GLU A 41 -19.18 -26.74 20.60
C GLU A 41 -20.61 -26.77 21.12
N ASP A 42 -20.81 -27.20 22.38
CA ASP A 42 -22.13 -27.23 23.05
C ASP A 42 -22.75 -25.83 23.16
N ARG A 43 -21.94 -24.83 23.51
CA ARG A 43 -22.37 -23.43 23.58
C ARG A 43 -22.77 -22.88 22.21
N LEU A 44 -22.07 -23.26 21.15
CA LEU A 44 -22.34 -22.80 19.78
C LEU A 44 -23.44 -23.63 19.09
N GLY A 45 -23.82 -24.76 19.66
CA GLY A 45 -24.81 -25.69 19.09
C GLY A 45 -24.34 -26.38 17.82
N VAL A 46 -23.02 -26.37 17.54
CA VAL A 46 -22.46 -26.93 16.29
C VAL A 46 -21.09 -27.56 16.52
N ARG A 47 -20.81 -28.65 15.83
CA ARG A 47 -19.49 -29.27 15.82
C ARG A 47 -18.52 -28.45 14.99
N LEU A 48 -17.38 -28.10 15.58
CA LEU A 48 -16.29 -27.39 14.92
C LEU A 48 -15.21 -28.35 14.40
N LEU A 49 -15.04 -29.50 15.08
CA LEU A 49 -14.03 -30.49 14.75
C LEU A 49 -14.69 -31.84 14.40
N GLN A 50 -14.21 -32.44 13.31
CA GLN A 50 -14.46 -33.84 13.00
C GLN A 50 -13.34 -34.68 13.61
N ARG A 51 -13.74 -35.63 14.48
CA ARG A 51 -12.80 -36.56 15.13
C ARG A 51 -12.78 -37.85 14.35
N THR A 52 -11.66 -38.18 13.73
CA THR A 52 -11.36 -39.54 13.30
C THR A 52 -10.31 -40.13 14.23
N THR A 53 -10.16 -41.43 14.28
CA THR A 53 -9.20 -42.12 15.15
C THR A 53 -7.73 -41.76 14.88
N ARG A 54 -7.45 -41.09 13.76
CA ARG A 54 -6.08 -40.74 13.33
C ARG A 54 -5.83 -39.26 13.06
N GLN A 55 -6.86 -38.44 12.85
CA GLN A 55 -6.70 -37.01 12.49
C GLN A 55 -7.85 -36.16 13.00
N VAL A 56 -7.55 -34.90 13.34
CA VAL A 56 -8.52 -33.86 13.61
C VAL A 56 -8.67 -33.00 12.35
N ARG A 57 -9.89 -32.79 11.88
CA ARG A 57 -10.20 -31.92 10.75
C ARG A 57 -11.25 -30.90 11.15
N LEU A 58 -11.18 -29.72 10.57
CA LEU A 58 -12.22 -28.72 10.73
C LEU A 58 -13.48 -29.12 9.96
N THR A 59 -14.64 -28.86 10.55
CA THR A 59 -15.92 -28.79 9.80
C THR A 59 -15.97 -27.49 9.01
N GLU A 60 -16.94 -27.30 8.12
CA GLU A 60 -17.17 -26.01 7.45
C GLU A 60 -17.45 -24.88 8.47
N ALA A 61 -18.26 -25.16 9.47
CA ALA A 61 -18.50 -24.24 10.58
C ALA A 61 -17.20 -23.96 11.37
N GLY A 62 -16.38 -25.01 11.60
CA GLY A 62 -15.09 -24.91 12.26
C GLY A 62 -14.11 -24.02 11.50
N LEU A 63 -14.04 -24.14 10.18
CA LEU A 63 -13.18 -23.29 9.34
C LEU A 63 -13.56 -21.83 9.45
N ARG A 64 -14.84 -21.51 9.26
CA ARG A 64 -15.36 -20.13 9.39
C ARG A 64 -15.14 -19.56 10.78
N PHE A 65 -15.33 -20.39 11.82
CA PHE A 65 -15.12 -19.98 13.21
C PHE A 65 -13.65 -19.75 13.52
N HIS A 66 -12.75 -20.61 13.03
CA HIS A 66 -11.30 -20.47 13.14
C HIS A 66 -10.80 -19.13 12.56
N GLU A 67 -11.17 -18.82 11.32
CA GLU A 67 -10.81 -17.55 10.67
C GLU A 67 -11.27 -16.32 11.47
N ARG A 68 -12.44 -16.41 12.13
CA ARG A 68 -12.95 -15.32 12.98
C ARG A 68 -12.22 -15.24 14.31
N CYS A 69 -11.96 -16.39 14.95
CA CYS A 69 -11.24 -16.45 16.22
C CYS A 69 -9.83 -15.94 16.10
N GLN A 70 -9.12 -16.26 15.03
CA GLN A 70 -7.78 -15.73 14.79
C GLN A 70 -7.76 -14.20 14.79
N ARG A 71 -8.74 -13.55 14.16
CA ARG A 71 -8.85 -12.08 14.16
C ARG A 71 -9.14 -11.54 15.55
N ILE A 72 -10.12 -12.11 16.26
CA ILE A 72 -10.50 -11.66 17.61
C ILE A 72 -9.34 -11.82 18.61
N LEU A 73 -8.63 -12.93 18.55
CA LEU A 73 -7.47 -13.15 19.45
C LEU A 73 -6.33 -12.18 19.12
N ALA A 74 -6.09 -11.91 17.85
CA ALA A 74 -5.10 -10.91 17.44
C ALA A 74 -5.49 -9.50 17.92
N ASP A 75 -6.75 -9.11 17.78
CA ASP A 75 -7.26 -7.82 18.24
C ASP A 75 -7.19 -7.70 19.79
N LEU A 76 -7.44 -8.79 20.52
CA LEU A 76 -7.31 -8.82 21.97
C LEU A 76 -5.85 -8.70 22.40
N GLU A 77 -4.94 -9.46 21.80
CA GLU A 77 -3.50 -9.37 22.07
C GLU A 77 -2.96 -7.96 21.76
N ASP A 78 -3.48 -7.33 20.71
CA ASP A 78 -3.11 -5.95 20.34
C ASP A 78 -3.63 -4.95 21.38
N ALA A 79 -4.86 -5.12 21.87
CA ALA A 79 -5.43 -4.26 22.93
C ALA A 79 -4.71 -4.41 24.27
N GLU A 80 -4.39 -5.64 24.68
CA GLU A 80 -3.61 -5.90 25.92
C GLU A 80 -2.21 -5.30 25.82
N ARG A 81 -1.59 -5.41 24.65
CA ARG A 81 -0.29 -4.83 24.36
C ARG A 81 -0.33 -3.30 24.37
N GLU A 82 -1.35 -2.70 23.76
CA GLU A 82 -1.54 -1.24 23.78
C GLU A 82 -1.61 -0.69 25.22
N VAL A 83 -2.29 -1.41 26.11
CA VAL A 83 -2.37 -1.03 27.53
C VAL A 83 -1.02 -1.21 28.24
N ALA A 84 -0.33 -2.32 28.01
CA ALA A 84 0.99 -2.60 28.59
C ALA A 84 2.05 -1.60 28.08
N GLU A 85 1.96 -1.16 26.84
CA GLU A 85 2.93 -0.28 26.17
C GLU A 85 2.69 1.21 26.41
N ARG A 86 1.57 1.63 27.00
CA ARG A 86 1.35 3.03 27.40
C ARG A 86 2.45 3.59 28.33
N GLN A 87 3.28 2.73 28.90
CA GLN A 87 4.44 3.08 29.72
C GLN A 87 5.79 2.75 29.07
N ALA A 88 5.81 2.12 27.89
CA ALA A 88 7.04 1.71 27.23
C ALA A 88 7.45 2.75 26.16
N THR A 89 8.71 3.21 26.21
CA THR A 89 9.29 4.06 25.17
C THR A 89 9.67 3.21 23.95
N ALA A 90 9.29 3.65 22.74
CA ALA A 90 9.73 3.01 21.51
C ALA A 90 11.26 3.09 21.41
N ARG A 91 11.94 1.94 21.27
CA ARG A 91 13.40 1.84 21.22
C ARG A 91 13.85 0.68 20.33
N GLY A 92 15.07 0.77 19.84
CA GLY A 92 15.67 -0.27 19.00
C GLY A 92 15.81 0.16 17.54
N ARG A 93 16.13 -0.79 16.66
CA ARG A 93 16.37 -0.55 15.24
C ARG A 93 15.17 -1.00 14.42
N VAL A 94 14.76 -0.19 13.45
CA VAL A 94 13.74 -0.53 12.45
C VAL A 94 14.37 -0.51 11.07
N ARG A 95 14.30 -1.64 10.37
CA ARG A 95 14.85 -1.79 9.02
C ARG A 95 13.76 -1.60 7.98
N VAL A 96 13.91 -0.54 7.17
CA VAL A 96 12.88 -0.04 6.24
C VAL A 96 13.36 -0.15 4.80
N SER A 97 12.55 -0.72 3.91
CA SER A 97 12.76 -0.66 2.46
C SER A 97 11.77 0.33 1.83
N ALA A 98 12.23 1.17 0.90
CA ALA A 98 11.37 2.09 0.17
C ALA A 98 11.84 2.25 -1.28
N PRO A 99 10.94 2.65 -2.24
CA PRO A 99 11.34 2.98 -3.59
C PRO A 99 12.31 4.16 -3.60
N MET A 100 13.30 4.13 -4.48
CA MET A 100 14.43 5.07 -4.46
C MET A 100 13.97 6.53 -4.49
N SER A 101 13.29 6.95 -5.52
CA SER A 101 12.84 8.34 -5.69
C SER A 101 11.84 8.78 -4.62
N PHE A 102 10.91 7.91 -4.24
CA PHE A 102 9.92 8.18 -3.19
C PHE A 102 10.57 8.21 -1.80
N GLY A 103 11.50 7.30 -1.55
CA GLY A 103 12.28 7.22 -0.33
C GLY A 103 13.06 8.51 -0.08
N GLN A 104 13.80 8.96 -1.08
CA GLN A 104 14.60 10.19 -0.99
C GLN A 104 13.72 11.43 -0.76
N ARG A 105 12.65 11.60 -1.53
CA ARG A 105 11.83 12.83 -1.53
C ARG A 105 10.84 12.91 -0.37
N HIS A 106 10.27 11.77 0.04
CA HIS A 106 9.12 11.74 0.94
C HIS A 106 9.36 10.94 2.22
N ILE A 107 10.11 9.82 2.17
CA ILE A 107 10.38 9.01 3.37
C ILE A 107 11.54 9.60 4.19
N GLY A 108 12.61 10.07 3.56
CA GLY A 108 13.73 10.71 4.26
C GLY A 108 13.29 11.82 5.21
N PRO A 109 12.50 12.82 4.75
CA PRO A 109 11.97 13.87 5.64
C PRO A 109 11.07 13.32 6.77
N VAL A 110 10.31 12.26 6.50
CA VAL A 110 9.47 11.60 7.53
C VAL A 110 10.33 10.90 8.56
N VAL A 111 11.39 10.20 8.15
CA VAL A 111 12.36 9.57 9.06
C VAL A 111 13.00 10.62 9.96
N SER A 112 13.45 11.75 9.41
CA SER A 112 14.02 12.85 10.20
C SER A 112 13.06 13.35 11.27
N ALA A 113 11.81 13.61 10.90
CA ALA A 113 10.77 14.06 11.84
C ALA A 113 10.43 13.00 12.90
N PHE A 114 10.40 11.72 12.50
CA PHE A 114 10.14 10.60 13.42
C PHE A 114 11.24 10.47 14.47
N LEU A 115 12.50 10.49 14.06
CA LEU A 115 13.64 10.38 14.97
C LEU A 115 13.72 11.57 15.95
N GLY A 116 13.26 12.76 15.55
CA GLY A 116 13.14 13.91 16.45
C GLY A 116 12.17 13.68 17.61
N SER A 117 11.14 12.83 17.42
CA SER A 117 10.15 12.49 18.45
C SER A 117 10.40 11.12 19.13
N HIS A 118 11.31 10.32 18.59
CA HIS A 118 11.66 8.97 19.09
C HIS A 118 13.18 8.79 19.13
N PRO A 119 13.88 9.45 20.08
CA PRO A 119 15.35 9.51 20.10
C PRO A 119 16.02 8.15 20.34
N ASP A 120 15.29 7.20 20.98
CA ASP A 120 15.81 5.85 21.27
C ASP A 120 15.63 4.86 20.10
N VAL A 121 15.09 5.31 18.96
CA VAL A 121 14.91 4.50 17.76
C VAL A 121 16.01 4.78 16.75
N ALA A 122 16.55 3.73 16.13
CA ALA A 122 17.43 3.82 14.97
C ALA A 122 16.70 3.32 13.73
N ILE A 123 16.82 4.00 12.59
CA ILE A 123 16.27 3.58 11.30
C ILE A 123 17.40 3.15 10.37
N ASP A 124 17.28 1.94 9.81
CA ASP A 124 18.10 1.45 8.70
C ASP A 124 17.26 1.53 7.42
N LEU A 125 17.46 2.59 6.62
CA LEU A 125 16.66 2.88 5.43
C LEU A 125 17.40 2.44 4.17
N VAL A 126 16.85 1.44 3.48
CA VAL A 126 17.35 0.93 2.20
C VAL A 126 16.42 1.38 1.08
N LEU A 127 16.99 2.06 0.08
CA LEU A 127 16.24 2.56 -1.08
C LEU A 127 16.50 1.68 -2.29
N ASP A 128 15.46 1.00 -2.78
CA ASP A 128 15.52 0.12 -3.93
C ASP A 128 14.14 -0.01 -4.58
N ASP A 129 14.08 0.08 -5.91
CA ASP A 129 12.83 -0.05 -6.68
C ASP A 129 12.45 -1.51 -6.99
N ARG A 130 13.36 -2.46 -6.79
CA ARG A 130 13.04 -3.89 -6.93
C ARG A 130 12.06 -4.37 -5.84
N PHE A 131 11.25 -5.37 -6.16
CA PHE A 131 10.46 -6.05 -5.16
C PHE A 131 11.37 -6.94 -4.30
N VAL A 132 11.48 -6.61 -3.00
CA VAL A 132 12.25 -7.37 -2.02
C VAL A 132 11.35 -8.35 -1.28
N ASP A 133 11.88 -9.52 -0.93
CA ASP A 133 11.27 -10.43 0.05
C ASP A 133 11.59 -9.92 1.46
N LEU A 134 10.56 -9.40 2.15
CA LEU A 134 10.73 -8.77 3.46
C LEU A 134 11.30 -9.73 4.50
N LEU A 135 10.85 -10.99 4.49
CA LEU A 135 11.29 -11.99 5.44
C LEU A 135 12.73 -12.46 5.14
N ALA A 136 13.00 -12.80 3.89
CA ALA A 136 14.31 -13.29 3.50
C ALA A 136 15.41 -12.22 3.64
N GLU A 137 15.08 -10.95 3.39
CA GLU A 137 16.03 -9.85 3.48
C GLU A 137 16.00 -9.14 4.86
N GLY A 138 15.14 -9.59 5.79
CA GLY A 138 15.10 -9.11 7.17
C GLY A 138 14.60 -7.67 7.32
N PHE A 139 13.66 -7.23 6.48
CA PHE A 139 13.01 -5.94 6.62
C PHE A 139 11.81 -6.02 7.58
N ASP A 140 11.70 -5.04 8.49
CA ASP A 140 10.55 -4.88 9.37
C ASP A 140 9.37 -4.23 8.66
N VAL A 141 9.68 -3.27 7.76
CA VAL A 141 8.71 -2.45 7.04
C VAL A 141 9.17 -2.25 5.60
N ALA A 142 8.23 -2.31 4.66
CA ALA A 142 8.47 -1.79 3.32
C ALA A 142 7.41 -0.76 2.93
N VAL A 143 7.84 0.33 2.33
CA VAL A 143 6.97 1.22 1.57
C VAL A 143 6.95 0.72 0.11
N ARG A 144 5.75 0.61 -0.48
CA ARG A 144 5.57 0.13 -1.86
C ARG A 144 4.56 1.01 -2.59
N ILE A 145 4.82 1.20 -3.89
CA ILE A 145 3.90 1.90 -4.78
C ILE A 145 3.42 0.89 -5.81
N ALA A 146 2.21 0.39 -5.63
CA ALA A 146 1.65 -0.67 -6.47
C ALA A 146 0.11 -0.69 -6.42
N GLU A 147 -0.47 -1.39 -7.38
CA GLU A 147 -1.80 -1.98 -7.26
C GLU A 147 -1.62 -3.32 -6.53
N LEU A 148 -1.87 -3.33 -5.21
CA LEU A 148 -1.70 -4.58 -4.45
C LEU A 148 -2.79 -5.57 -4.82
N ARG A 149 -2.35 -6.78 -5.17
CA ARG A 149 -3.19 -7.98 -5.23
C ARG A 149 -3.16 -8.68 -3.87
N ASP A 150 -4.09 -9.58 -3.62
CA ASP A 150 -4.13 -10.37 -2.38
C ASP A 150 -2.77 -11.04 -2.11
N SER A 151 -2.23 -10.78 -0.92
CA SER A 151 -0.97 -11.35 -0.44
C SER A 151 -1.09 -11.74 1.04
N SER A 152 -0.21 -12.61 1.51
CA SER A 152 -0.10 -12.97 2.93
C SER A 152 0.48 -11.86 3.81
N LEU A 153 0.97 -10.78 3.19
CA LEU A 153 1.56 -9.64 3.88
C LEU A 153 0.49 -8.71 4.45
N VAL A 154 0.81 -8.06 5.55
CA VAL A 154 -0.03 -7.03 6.13
C VAL A 154 0.24 -5.72 5.40
N ALA A 155 -0.77 -5.22 4.70
CA ALA A 155 -0.66 -3.99 3.96
C ALA A 155 -1.63 -2.93 4.51
N ARG A 156 -1.13 -1.70 4.68
CA ARG A 156 -1.91 -0.52 5.01
C ARG A 156 -1.73 0.53 3.93
N ARG A 157 -2.81 0.98 3.33
CA ARG A 157 -2.79 2.05 2.32
C ARG A 157 -2.48 3.38 3.00
N LEU A 158 -1.49 4.10 2.48
CA LEU A 158 -1.11 5.44 2.96
C LEU A 158 -1.83 6.53 2.16
N CYS A 159 -1.60 6.58 0.85
CA CYS A 159 -2.23 7.57 -0.04
C CYS A 159 -2.27 7.05 -1.49
N ALA A 160 -2.97 7.78 -2.37
CA ALA A 160 -2.91 7.54 -3.82
C ALA A 160 -1.55 7.98 -4.39
N SER A 161 -1.11 7.30 -5.45
CA SER A 161 0.07 7.67 -6.24
C SER A 161 -0.34 7.79 -7.70
N ARG A 162 -0.97 8.92 -8.05
CA ARG A 162 -1.44 9.18 -9.42
C ARG A 162 -0.26 9.22 -10.39
N ARG A 163 -0.46 8.68 -11.58
CA ARG A 163 0.49 8.75 -12.70
C ARG A 163 -0.01 9.72 -13.76
N VAL A 164 0.90 10.31 -14.49
CA VAL A 164 0.62 11.19 -15.61
C VAL A 164 1.55 10.88 -16.78
N LEU A 165 1.04 11.03 -17.99
CA LEU A 165 1.86 11.11 -19.18
C LEU A 165 2.33 12.56 -19.33
N CYS A 166 3.62 12.77 -19.49
CA CYS A 166 4.17 14.10 -19.64
C CYS A 166 5.39 14.14 -20.55
N ALA A 167 5.62 15.31 -21.15
CA ALA A 167 6.78 15.59 -21.97
C ALA A 167 7.17 17.05 -21.89
N ALA A 168 8.40 17.39 -22.26
CA ALA A 168 8.85 18.76 -22.38
C ALA A 168 8.07 19.51 -23.49
N PRO A 169 7.74 20.81 -23.30
CA PRO A 169 7.09 21.63 -24.34
C PRO A 169 7.85 21.62 -25.67
N ALA A 170 9.17 21.63 -25.62
CA ALA A 170 10.02 21.58 -26.81
C ALA A 170 9.83 20.30 -27.63
N TYR A 171 9.75 19.13 -26.94
CA TYR A 171 9.45 17.86 -27.60
C TYR A 171 8.08 17.90 -28.30
N LEU A 172 7.05 18.39 -27.59
CA LEU A 172 5.69 18.46 -28.15
C LEU A 172 5.58 19.46 -29.31
N ALA A 173 6.33 20.55 -29.29
CA ALA A 173 6.39 21.50 -30.36
C ALA A 173 7.00 20.90 -31.66
N GLN A 174 7.98 20.01 -31.50
CA GLN A 174 8.67 19.36 -32.61
C GLN A 174 7.93 18.15 -33.18
N HIS A 175 7.28 17.34 -32.31
CA HIS A 175 6.72 16.04 -32.68
C HIS A 175 5.17 16.01 -32.65
N GLY A 176 4.52 17.10 -32.25
CA GLY A 176 3.08 17.16 -32.01
C GLY A 176 2.69 16.68 -30.59
N THR A 177 1.42 16.92 -30.29
CA THR A 177 0.82 16.43 -29.02
C THR A 177 -0.16 15.32 -29.36
N PRO A 178 0.01 14.08 -28.84
CA PRO A 178 -0.91 12.99 -29.15
C PRO A 178 -2.32 13.32 -28.67
N ALA A 179 -3.32 13.13 -29.52
CA ALA A 179 -4.73 13.34 -29.20
C ALA A 179 -5.41 12.05 -28.73
N SER A 180 -4.82 10.89 -29.04
CA SER A 180 -5.32 9.58 -28.63
C SER A 180 -4.18 8.66 -28.15
N PRO A 181 -4.47 7.61 -27.36
CA PRO A 181 -3.47 6.62 -26.98
C PRO A 181 -2.80 5.91 -28.15
N ASP A 182 -3.49 5.76 -29.28
CA ASP A 182 -2.94 5.10 -30.48
C ASP A 182 -1.82 5.90 -31.12
N GLU A 183 -1.88 7.23 -31.03
CA GLU A 183 -0.85 8.12 -31.58
C GLU A 183 0.49 8.01 -30.84
N LEU A 184 0.50 7.42 -29.62
CA LEU A 184 1.76 7.13 -28.90
C LEU A 184 2.71 6.21 -29.67
N ALA A 185 2.20 5.41 -30.61
CA ALA A 185 3.03 4.60 -31.51
C ALA A 185 3.97 5.42 -32.40
N ALA A 186 3.60 6.68 -32.68
CA ALA A 186 4.42 7.61 -33.49
C ALA A 186 5.38 8.44 -32.61
N HIS A 187 5.28 8.33 -31.29
CA HIS A 187 6.11 9.08 -30.35
C HIS A 187 7.20 8.22 -29.72
N ARG A 188 8.29 8.88 -29.28
CA ARG A 188 9.29 8.27 -28.44
C ARG A 188 8.76 8.19 -27.02
N CYS A 189 8.63 6.99 -26.45
CA CYS A 189 8.16 6.79 -25.09
C CYS A 189 9.30 6.30 -24.21
N ILE A 190 9.46 6.94 -23.04
CA ILE A 190 10.52 6.62 -22.06
C ILE A 190 9.97 5.59 -21.09
N GLY A 191 10.57 4.37 -21.08
CA GLY A 191 10.07 3.21 -20.34
C GLY A 191 10.60 3.08 -18.92
N TYR A 192 9.75 2.59 -18.00
CA TYR A 192 10.16 2.20 -16.64
C TYR A 192 10.31 0.68 -16.56
N ALA A 193 11.52 0.22 -16.23
CA ALA A 193 11.90 -1.20 -16.31
C ALA A 193 11.12 -2.12 -15.33
N TYR A 194 10.67 -1.60 -14.19
CA TYR A 194 9.91 -2.39 -13.20
C TYR A 194 8.40 -2.23 -13.31
N MET A 195 7.90 -1.69 -14.42
CA MET A 195 6.46 -1.68 -14.68
C MET A 195 5.98 -3.11 -14.94
N THR A 196 4.98 -3.58 -14.19
CA THR A 196 4.46 -4.95 -14.31
C THR A 196 3.93 -5.26 -15.71
N SER A 197 3.43 -4.25 -16.43
CA SER A 197 2.97 -4.37 -17.81
C SER A 197 4.10 -4.14 -18.85
N GLY A 198 5.33 -3.93 -18.43
CA GLY A 198 6.45 -3.63 -19.31
C GLY A 198 6.23 -2.35 -20.11
N CYS A 199 6.29 -2.46 -21.45
CA CYS A 199 6.02 -1.36 -22.37
C CYS A 199 4.52 -1.18 -22.71
N ASP A 200 3.62 -1.89 -22.07
CA ASP A 200 2.18 -1.80 -22.32
C ASP A 200 1.56 -0.83 -21.28
N TRP A 201 1.22 0.38 -21.75
CA TRP A 201 0.63 1.39 -20.89
C TRP A 201 -0.89 1.24 -20.80
N PRO A 202 -1.49 1.27 -19.61
CA PRO A 202 -2.92 1.05 -19.42
C PRO A 202 -3.71 2.35 -19.66
N PHE A 203 -4.72 2.28 -20.52
CA PHE A 203 -5.65 3.36 -20.80
C PHE A 203 -7.09 2.94 -20.52
N ARG A 204 -7.91 3.91 -20.16
CA ARG A 204 -9.35 3.79 -20.05
C ARG A 204 -9.98 4.21 -21.37
N THR A 205 -10.80 3.33 -21.93
CA THR A 205 -11.58 3.58 -23.15
C THR A 205 -13.06 3.38 -22.86
N PRO A 206 -13.97 3.82 -23.75
CA PRO A 206 -15.41 3.52 -23.60
C PRO A 206 -15.70 2.02 -23.49
N ASP A 207 -14.88 1.19 -24.15
CA ASP A 207 -15.02 -0.27 -24.17
C ASP A 207 -14.31 -0.97 -22.98
N GLY A 208 -13.76 -0.21 -22.05
CA GLY A 208 -13.05 -0.73 -20.88
C GLY A 208 -11.54 -0.44 -20.88
N ARG A 209 -10.79 -1.25 -20.12
CA ARG A 209 -9.33 -1.13 -20.02
C ARG A 209 -8.65 -1.64 -21.29
N ARG A 210 -7.76 -0.81 -21.85
CA ARG A 210 -6.93 -1.15 -23.00
C ARG A 210 -5.44 -0.97 -22.69
N LEU A 211 -4.60 -1.89 -23.12
CA LEU A 211 -3.16 -1.78 -23.05
C LEU A 211 -2.63 -1.30 -24.41
N VAL A 212 -1.86 -0.22 -24.40
CA VAL A 212 -1.22 0.33 -25.61
C VAL A 212 0.27 0.11 -25.52
N ARG A 213 0.80 -0.63 -26.48
CA ARG A 213 2.24 -0.89 -26.57
C ARG A 213 2.97 0.36 -27.03
N VAL A 214 3.94 0.80 -26.23
CA VAL A 214 4.77 1.97 -26.55
C VAL A 214 6.21 1.55 -26.78
N HIS A 215 6.93 2.37 -27.55
CA HIS A 215 8.31 2.13 -27.91
C HIS A 215 9.14 3.40 -27.70
N GLY A 216 10.42 3.23 -27.41
CA GLY A 216 11.32 4.37 -27.26
C GLY A 216 12.77 3.95 -27.07
N PRO A 217 13.68 4.93 -27.12
CA PRO A 217 15.12 4.68 -27.13
C PRO A 217 15.70 4.35 -25.74
N VAL A 218 14.91 4.58 -24.66
CA VAL A 218 15.42 4.47 -23.30
C VAL A 218 14.45 3.74 -22.39
N MET A 219 15.02 2.87 -21.57
CA MET A 219 14.37 2.23 -20.44
C MET A 219 15.26 2.39 -19.20
N SER A 220 14.69 2.79 -18.07
CA SER A 220 15.41 2.91 -16.80
C SER A 220 14.59 2.34 -15.65
N ASN A 221 15.26 1.82 -14.66
CA ASN A 221 14.67 1.38 -13.39
C ASN A 221 14.60 2.51 -12.34
N ASN A 222 14.93 3.73 -12.69
CA ASN A 222 14.94 4.88 -11.78
C ASN A 222 14.06 6.01 -12.30
N GLY A 223 13.08 6.44 -11.48
CA GLY A 223 12.11 7.46 -11.85
C GLY A 223 12.71 8.86 -12.03
N ASP A 224 13.75 9.22 -11.26
CA ASP A 224 14.43 10.52 -11.40
C ASP A 224 15.18 10.61 -12.74
N VAL A 225 15.81 9.53 -13.18
CA VAL A 225 16.42 9.45 -14.50
C VAL A 225 15.38 9.67 -15.60
N LEU A 226 14.22 9.00 -15.51
CA LEU A 226 13.14 9.18 -16.48
C LEU A 226 12.60 10.62 -16.49
N ARG A 227 12.52 11.27 -15.32
CA ARG A 227 12.13 12.67 -15.21
C ARG A 227 13.11 13.59 -15.92
N VAL A 228 14.43 13.40 -15.72
CA VAL A 228 15.47 14.18 -16.42
C VAL A 228 15.35 14.01 -17.92
N LEU A 229 15.25 12.78 -18.41
CA LEU A 229 15.09 12.51 -19.85
C LEU A 229 13.83 13.15 -20.45
N ALA A 230 12.73 13.17 -19.68
CA ALA A 230 11.50 13.83 -20.13
C ALA A 230 11.67 15.35 -20.21
N LEU A 231 12.35 15.96 -19.22
CA LEU A 231 12.67 17.39 -19.20
C LEU A 231 13.58 17.79 -20.38
N ASP A 232 14.55 16.96 -20.69
CA ASP A 232 15.50 17.18 -21.82
C ASP A 232 14.85 16.90 -23.19
N GLY A 233 13.56 16.57 -23.24
CA GLY A 233 12.85 16.36 -24.51
C GLY A 233 13.15 15.04 -25.21
N CYS A 234 13.61 14.02 -24.49
CA CYS A 234 13.87 12.70 -25.08
C CYS A 234 12.61 11.96 -25.53
N GLY A 235 11.42 12.34 -25.00
CA GLY A 235 10.15 11.70 -25.32
C GLY A 235 9.05 11.92 -24.28
N ILE A 236 7.99 11.13 -24.40
CA ILE A 236 6.85 11.09 -23.47
C ILE A 236 7.17 10.05 -22.38
N ALA A 237 6.99 10.42 -21.11
CA ALA A 237 7.18 9.54 -19.98
C ALA A 237 5.87 9.34 -19.20
N LEU A 238 5.64 8.12 -18.69
CA LEU A 238 4.61 7.80 -17.71
C LEU A 238 5.22 7.86 -16.32
N LEU A 239 4.96 8.93 -15.59
CA LEU A 239 5.59 9.20 -14.30
C LEU A 239 4.57 9.44 -13.19
N PRO A 240 4.88 9.05 -11.94
CA PRO A 240 4.05 9.40 -10.80
C PRO A 240 4.12 10.91 -10.51
N THR A 241 2.99 11.47 -10.09
CA THR A 241 2.86 12.91 -9.81
C THR A 241 3.80 13.39 -8.72
N PHE A 242 4.18 12.53 -7.75
CA PHE A 242 5.13 12.91 -6.71
C PHE A 242 6.53 13.26 -7.25
N LEU A 243 6.86 12.83 -8.47
CA LEU A 243 8.13 13.17 -9.13
C LEU A 243 8.06 14.47 -9.93
N VAL A 244 6.92 14.72 -10.60
CA VAL A 244 6.79 15.74 -11.64
C VAL A 244 5.80 16.85 -11.32
N ALA A 245 5.23 16.87 -10.11
CA ALA A 245 4.24 17.87 -9.73
C ALA A 245 4.74 19.31 -9.89
N ASP A 246 5.99 19.57 -9.48
CA ASP A 246 6.59 20.89 -9.59
C ASP A 246 6.89 21.24 -11.05
N ASP A 247 7.41 20.31 -11.85
CA ASP A 247 7.68 20.54 -13.28
C ASP A 247 6.40 20.82 -14.07
N LEU A 248 5.32 20.13 -13.74
CA LEU A 248 3.99 20.38 -14.34
C LEU A 248 3.45 21.76 -13.90
N ARG A 249 3.64 22.14 -12.63
CA ARG A 249 3.22 23.43 -12.10
C ARG A 249 4.00 24.57 -12.75
N GLU A 250 5.28 24.41 -12.95
CA GLU A 250 6.18 25.42 -13.51
C GLU A 250 6.17 25.45 -15.03
N GLY A 251 5.56 24.43 -15.66
CA GLY A 251 5.44 24.33 -17.11
C GLY A 251 6.67 23.78 -17.81
N HIS A 252 7.64 23.24 -17.06
CA HIS A 252 8.79 22.52 -17.61
C HIS A 252 8.39 21.20 -18.27
N LEU A 253 7.34 20.57 -17.75
CA LEU A 253 6.63 19.47 -18.39
C LEU A 253 5.17 19.82 -18.65
N ARG A 254 4.60 19.27 -19.71
CA ARG A 254 3.17 19.34 -20.03
C ARG A 254 2.56 17.96 -19.96
N GLN A 255 1.39 17.86 -19.35
CA GLN A 255 0.61 16.62 -19.36
C GLN A 255 0.03 16.39 -20.77
N VAL A 256 0.10 15.16 -21.25
CA VAL A 256 -0.55 14.69 -22.47
C VAL A 256 -1.60 13.64 -22.11
N LEU A 257 -2.64 13.49 -22.93
CA LEU A 257 -3.75 12.56 -22.73
C LEU A 257 -4.29 12.60 -21.28
N PRO A 258 -4.70 13.76 -20.75
CA PRO A 258 -5.18 13.89 -19.39
C PRO A 258 -6.38 12.97 -19.14
N ASP A 259 -6.45 12.37 -17.95
CA ASP A 259 -7.56 11.54 -17.45
C ASP A 259 -7.84 10.25 -18.26
N GLN A 260 -6.98 9.90 -19.23
CA GLN A 260 -7.14 8.69 -20.04
C GLN A 260 -6.39 7.46 -19.48
N LEU A 261 -5.51 7.63 -18.52
CA LEU A 261 -4.82 6.50 -17.88
C LEU A 261 -5.78 5.67 -17.03
N ASP A 262 -5.60 4.36 -17.09
CA ASP A 262 -6.32 3.42 -16.24
C ASP A 262 -5.45 2.92 -15.08
N GLY A 263 -6.10 2.77 -13.91
CA GLY A 263 -5.46 2.33 -12.66
C GLY A 263 -4.63 3.42 -12.01
N ASP A 264 -4.84 3.59 -10.72
CA ASP A 264 -4.04 4.46 -9.86
C ASP A 264 -3.38 3.60 -8.79
N PRO A 265 -2.08 3.36 -8.86
CA PRO A 265 -1.36 2.71 -7.78
C PRO A 265 -1.48 3.56 -6.52
N ALA A 266 -1.38 2.90 -5.38
CA ALA A 266 -1.31 3.57 -4.10
C ALA A 266 0.05 3.36 -3.44
N VAL A 267 0.39 4.26 -2.54
CA VAL A 267 1.50 4.07 -1.61
C VAL A 267 1.00 3.22 -0.45
N TRP A 268 1.70 2.15 -0.17
CA TRP A 268 1.40 1.20 0.88
C TRP A 268 2.57 1.09 1.85
N VAL A 269 2.26 0.89 3.11
CA VAL A 269 3.20 0.32 4.07
C VAL A 269 2.87 -1.15 4.23
N VAL A 270 3.89 -2.00 4.15
CA VAL A 270 3.76 -3.45 4.16
C VAL A 270 4.67 -4.03 5.24
N GLN A 271 4.15 -4.99 5.98
CA GLN A 271 4.85 -5.69 7.06
C GLN A 271 4.73 -7.21 6.88
N PRO A 272 5.72 -8.00 7.34
CA PRO A 272 5.68 -9.47 7.23
C PRO A 272 4.56 -10.10 8.05
N THR A 273 4.23 -9.53 9.20
CA THR A 273 3.28 -10.09 10.16
C THR A 273 2.57 -8.98 10.97
N ARG A 274 1.44 -9.32 11.56
CA ARG A 274 0.77 -8.50 12.60
C ARG A 274 1.13 -8.95 14.01
N ARG A 275 1.67 -10.17 14.18
CA ARG A 275 1.95 -10.73 15.50
C ARG A 275 3.31 -10.28 16.00
N HIS A 276 3.38 -9.90 17.28
CA HIS A 276 4.64 -9.55 17.97
C HIS A 276 5.46 -8.45 17.27
N VAL A 277 4.77 -7.45 16.68
CA VAL A 277 5.42 -6.31 16.03
C VAL A 277 6.07 -5.44 17.10
N PRO A 278 7.40 -5.18 17.04
CA PRO A 278 8.09 -4.31 17.99
C PRO A 278 7.47 -2.92 18.06
N LEU A 279 7.46 -2.31 19.27
CA LEU A 279 6.87 -0.98 19.48
C LEU A 279 7.46 0.09 18.54
N ALA A 280 8.78 0.06 18.31
CA ALA A 280 9.44 0.97 17.38
C ALA A 280 8.89 0.85 15.94
N VAL A 281 8.66 -0.38 15.48
CA VAL A 281 8.10 -0.65 14.14
C VAL A 281 6.68 -0.12 14.04
N ARG A 282 5.85 -0.39 15.05
CA ARG A 282 4.46 0.08 15.10
C ARG A 282 4.39 1.60 15.16
N ALA A 283 5.17 2.23 16.03
CA ALA A 283 5.25 3.68 16.11
C ALA A 283 5.64 4.32 14.77
N PHE A 284 6.60 3.73 14.06
CA PHE A 284 7.01 4.21 12.75
C PHE A 284 5.89 4.07 11.70
N VAL A 285 5.20 2.92 11.67
CA VAL A 285 4.07 2.69 10.74
C VAL A 285 2.91 3.65 11.01
N GLU A 286 2.56 3.89 12.27
CA GLU A 286 1.54 4.88 12.63
C GLU A 286 1.96 6.30 12.25
N PHE A 287 3.22 6.65 12.47
CA PHE A 287 3.76 7.95 12.06
C PHE A 287 3.68 8.16 10.55
N LEU A 288 4.05 7.14 9.75
CA LEU A 288 3.86 7.15 8.30
C LEU A 288 2.39 7.35 7.93
N ALA A 289 1.48 6.60 8.57
CA ALA A 289 0.06 6.69 8.28
C ALA A 289 -0.52 8.08 8.59
N MET A 290 -0.14 8.68 9.71
CA MET A 290 -0.53 10.05 10.03
C MET A 290 0.03 11.06 9.03
N ARG A 291 1.28 10.91 8.63
CA ARG A 291 1.96 11.85 7.74
C ARG A 291 1.39 11.88 6.33
N PHE A 292 0.94 10.73 5.84
CA PHE A 292 0.34 10.58 4.51
C PHE A 292 -1.19 10.53 4.51
N ALA A 293 -1.85 10.80 5.64
CA ALA A 293 -3.31 10.82 5.72
C ALA A 293 -3.93 11.86 4.78
N GLY A 294 -4.99 11.47 4.08
CA GLY A 294 -5.78 12.33 3.21
C GLY A 294 -5.13 12.56 1.83
N VAL A 295 -5.20 13.80 1.33
CA VAL A 295 -4.64 14.16 0.01
C VAL A 295 -3.12 14.28 0.12
N ALA A 296 -2.40 13.56 -0.71
CA ALA A 296 -0.95 13.60 -0.75
C ALA A 296 -0.40 15.03 -0.96
N PRO A 297 0.72 15.41 -0.33
CA PRO A 297 1.24 16.78 -0.39
C PRO A 297 1.45 17.29 -1.83
N TRP A 298 1.99 16.46 -2.70
CA TRP A 298 2.22 16.79 -4.12
C TRP A 298 0.94 16.98 -4.93
N GLU A 299 -0.14 16.26 -4.58
CA GLU A 299 -1.45 16.43 -5.22
C GLU A 299 -2.11 17.76 -4.84
N ARG A 300 -1.89 18.24 -3.61
CA ARG A 300 -2.39 19.55 -3.18
C ARG A 300 -1.77 20.68 -4.00
N ALA A 301 -0.48 20.56 -4.33
CA ALA A 301 0.24 21.52 -5.15
C ALA A 301 -0.34 21.62 -6.59
N LEU A 302 -0.71 20.49 -7.19
CA LEU A 302 -1.33 20.44 -8.53
C LEU A 302 -2.77 21.01 -8.53
N ARG A 303 -3.58 20.72 -7.52
CA ARG A 303 -4.98 21.19 -7.44
C ARG A 303 -5.12 22.70 -7.30
N LYS A 304 -4.16 23.39 -6.67
CA LYS A 304 -4.21 24.85 -6.51
C LYS A 304 -4.23 25.61 -7.85
N ARG A 305 -3.63 25.08 -8.91
CA ARG A 305 -3.59 25.72 -10.23
C ARG A 305 -4.88 25.50 -11.04
N SER A 306 -5.52 24.35 -10.94
CA SER A 306 -6.80 24.07 -11.61
C SER A 306 -7.91 25.02 -11.15
N ALA A 307 -7.86 25.50 -9.90
CA ALA A 307 -8.81 26.45 -9.36
C ALA A 307 -8.55 27.90 -9.80
N THR A 308 -7.29 28.23 -10.18
CA THR A 308 -6.88 29.60 -10.57
C THR A 308 -6.98 29.83 -12.08
N SER A 309 -7.06 28.77 -12.89
CA SER A 309 -7.05 28.83 -14.36
C SER A 309 -8.43 28.84 -15.03
N LEU A 310 -9.53 28.95 -14.27
CA LEU A 310 -10.84 29.20 -14.84
C LEU A 310 -10.91 30.67 -15.30
N PRO A 311 -11.11 30.96 -16.59
CA PRO A 311 -11.21 32.33 -17.08
C PRO A 311 -12.43 33.03 -16.45
N ALA A 312 -12.23 34.28 -16.06
CA ALA A 312 -13.20 35.11 -15.36
C ALA A 312 -14.51 35.40 -16.16
N SER A 313 -14.70 34.79 -17.32
CA SER A 313 -15.85 35.01 -18.21
C SER A 313 -17.15 34.31 -17.78
N SER A 314 -17.11 33.34 -16.85
CA SER A 314 -18.35 32.65 -16.42
C SER A 314 -19.06 33.28 -15.19
N ARG A 315 -18.45 34.28 -14.55
CA ARG A 315 -19.06 34.95 -13.35
C ARG A 315 -20.02 36.09 -13.67
N ARG A 316 -20.21 36.51 -14.92
CA ARG A 316 -21.07 37.65 -15.27
C ARG A 316 -22.47 37.29 -15.80
N ARG A 317 -22.88 36.02 -15.86
CA ARG A 317 -24.24 35.67 -16.37
C ARG A 317 -25.28 35.29 -15.31
N ALA A 318 -24.96 35.37 -14.02
CA ALA A 318 -25.91 35.03 -12.95
C ALA A 318 -26.52 36.22 -12.21
N ALA A 319 -26.27 37.45 -12.68
CA ALA A 319 -26.75 38.67 -12.01
C ALA A 319 -27.53 39.62 -12.94
N ALA A 320 -28.31 39.13 -13.90
CA ALA A 320 -29.20 39.93 -14.68
C ALA A 320 -30.44 39.14 -15.10
N GLY A 321 -31.54 39.30 -14.40
CA GLY A 321 -32.81 38.75 -14.84
C GLY A 321 -33.86 38.63 -13.74
N THR A 322 -34.37 39.73 -13.23
CA THR A 322 -35.80 39.86 -12.91
C THR A 322 -36.19 41.35 -13.01
N PRO A 323 -37.06 41.75 -13.89
CA PRO A 323 -37.97 42.88 -13.69
C PRO A 323 -39.42 42.42 -13.67
N PRO A 324 -40.36 43.31 -13.47
CA PRO A 324 -41.35 43.27 -12.36
C PRO A 324 -42.55 42.43 -12.64
#